data_046a5527ac8d5c6b8e7bf7755e23ccf8
#
_entry.id   046a5527ac8d5c6b8e7bf7755e23ccf8
#
_cell.length_a   1.000
_cell.length_b   1.000
_cell.length_c   1.000
_cell.angle_alpha   90.00
_cell.angle_beta   90.00
_cell.angle_gamma   90.00
#
_symmetry.space_group_name_H-M   'P 1'
#
loop_
_entity.id
_entity.type
_entity.pdbx_description
1 polymer ?
#
loop_
_entity_poly.entity_id
_entity_poly.type
_entity_poly.pdbx_seq_one_letter_code
_entity_poly.pdbx_strand_id
1 'polypeptide(L)'
;MSKYFLDTNILIYAYSNSEPLKADKANALIFEGDAIISLQVINEFTNVCLKKLKLNATDVSTAILEISRAIEVIGFSLKTQLHALQLSQNHSFSFYDALIISTALENNCPILYSEDLQHNQQIDHRLFIVNPFVYG
;
A
#
# COMPACT_ATOMS: atom_id res chain seq x y z
N MET A 1 10.24 -8.84 -14.33
CA MET A 1 8.85 -8.64 -13.88
C MET A 1 8.71 -7.27 -13.24
N SER A 2 7.57 -6.65 -13.49
CA SER A 2 7.32 -5.33 -12.93
C SER A 2 6.96 -5.40 -11.46
N LYS A 3 7.51 -4.47 -10.68
CA LYS A 3 7.15 -4.32 -9.27
C LYS A 3 5.80 -3.61 -9.17
N TYR A 4 5.09 -3.86 -8.09
CA TYR A 4 3.86 -3.13 -7.79
C TYR A 4 3.89 -2.65 -6.34
N PHE A 5 3.19 -1.55 -6.10
CA PHE A 5 3.11 -0.94 -4.78
C PHE A 5 1.78 -1.31 -4.13
N LEU A 6 1.81 -1.55 -2.83
CA LEU A 6 0.61 -1.90 -2.07
C LEU A 6 0.24 -0.78 -1.11
N ASP A 7 -1.03 -0.35 -1.16
CA ASP A 7 -1.59 0.56 -0.16
C ASP A 7 -1.85 -0.21 1.15
N THR A 8 -1.99 0.51 2.22
CA THR A 8 -2.13 -0.04 3.57
C THR A 8 -3.29 -1.02 3.71
N ASN A 9 -4.45 -0.74 3.07
CA ASN A 9 -5.62 -1.61 3.17
C ASN A 9 -5.36 -3.04 2.70
N ILE A 10 -4.45 -3.21 1.73
CA ILE A 10 -4.09 -4.55 1.26
C ILE A 10 -3.47 -5.37 2.39
N LEU A 11 -2.55 -4.77 3.14
CA LEU A 11 -1.92 -5.44 4.28
C LEU A 11 -2.93 -5.74 5.39
N ILE A 12 -3.84 -4.80 5.65
CA ILE A 12 -4.87 -4.96 6.67
C ILE A 12 -5.74 -6.18 6.37
N TYR A 13 -6.20 -6.35 5.12
CA TYR A 13 -7.03 -7.49 4.76
C TYR A 13 -6.31 -8.82 4.97
N ALA A 14 -5.01 -8.87 4.71
CA ALA A 14 -4.23 -10.09 4.87
C ALA A 14 -4.21 -10.59 6.33
N TYR A 15 -4.32 -9.67 7.28
CA TYR A 15 -4.27 -9.98 8.72
C TYR A 15 -5.62 -9.82 9.41
N SER A 16 -6.70 -9.62 8.66
CA SER A 16 -8.06 -9.49 9.18
C SER A 16 -8.86 -10.77 8.89
N ASN A 17 -9.76 -11.12 9.80
CA ASN A 17 -10.62 -12.29 9.63
C ASN A 17 -12.01 -11.93 9.09
N SER A 18 -12.29 -10.66 8.85
CA SER A 18 -13.63 -10.22 8.52
C SER A 18 -14.04 -10.51 7.07
N GLU A 19 -13.10 -10.62 6.14
CA GLU A 19 -13.39 -10.82 4.73
C GLU A 19 -12.43 -11.83 4.10
N PRO A 20 -12.74 -13.13 4.19
CA PRO A 20 -11.81 -14.18 3.76
C PRO A 20 -11.38 -14.11 2.29
N LEU A 21 -12.29 -13.72 1.37
CA LEU A 21 -11.92 -13.64 -0.05
C LEU A 21 -10.92 -12.51 -0.31
N LYS A 22 -11.11 -11.38 0.38
CA LYS A 22 -10.15 -10.28 0.28
C LYS A 22 -8.82 -10.64 0.93
N ALA A 23 -8.86 -11.36 2.04
CA ALA A 23 -7.64 -11.83 2.70
C ALA A 23 -6.83 -12.75 1.78
N ASP A 24 -7.49 -13.66 1.07
CA ASP A 24 -6.82 -14.57 0.13
C ASP A 24 -6.13 -13.79 -0.99
N LYS A 25 -6.82 -12.81 -1.56
CA LYS A 25 -6.26 -11.97 -2.62
C LYS A 25 -5.10 -11.13 -2.10
N ALA A 26 -5.26 -10.54 -0.93
CA ALA A 26 -4.22 -9.73 -0.30
C ALA A 26 -2.97 -10.56 0.00
N ASN A 27 -3.14 -11.78 0.53
CA ASN A 27 -2.03 -12.69 0.80
C ASN A 27 -1.26 -13.03 -0.47
N ALA A 28 -1.97 -13.27 -1.57
CA ALA A 28 -1.33 -13.54 -2.85
C ALA A 28 -0.47 -12.35 -3.31
N LEU A 29 -1.00 -11.13 -3.19
CA LEU A 29 -0.26 -9.93 -3.58
C LEU A 29 0.98 -9.70 -2.73
N ILE A 30 0.92 -10.02 -1.44
CA ILE A 30 2.05 -9.84 -0.53
C ILE A 30 3.11 -10.92 -0.73
N PHE A 31 2.71 -12.19 -0.78
CA PHE A 31 3.63 -13.31 -0.64
C PHE A 31 3.98 -14.03 -1.94
N GLU A 32 3.27 -13.75 -3.04
CA GLU A 32 3.45 -14.48 -4.29
C GLU A 32 3.88 -13.61 -5.47
N GLY A 33 4.28 -12.36 -5.22
CA GLY A 33 4.67 -11.46 -6.28
C GLY A 33 5.82 -10.56 -5.90
N ASP A 34 5.98 -9.47 -6.64
CA ASP A 34 7.09 -8.53 -6.50
C ASP A 34 6.60 -7.20 -5.95
N ALA A 35 6.13 -7.21 -4.70
CA ALA A 35 5.53 -6.06 -4.04
C ALA A 35 6.57 -5.15 -3.40
N ILE A 36 6.26 -3.85 -3.37
CA ILE A 36 6.99 -2.83 -2.62
C ILE A 36 6.00 -2.10 -1.72
N ILE A 37 6.42 -1.76 -0.51
CA ILE A 37 5.71 -0.83 0.36
C ILE A 37 6.69 0.17 0.95
N SER A 38 6.16 1.22 1.58
CA SER A 38 6.99 2.21 2.26
C SER A 38 6.88 2.09 3.77
N LEU A 39 7.77 2.77 4.48
CA LEU A 39 7.66 2.89 5.94
C LEU A 39 6.36 3.56 6.36
N GLN A 40 5.83 4.49 5.55
CA GLN A 40 4.51 5.08 5.82
C GLN A 40 3.43 3.98 5.90
N VAL A 41 3.43 3.06 4.93
CA VAL A 41 2.47 1.96 4.91
C VAL A 41 2.62 1.08 6.16
N ILE A 42 3.85 0.79 6.57
CA ILE A 42 4.10 0.03 7.81
C ILE A 42 3.53 0.77 9.02
N ASN A 43 3.72 2.09 9.10
CA ASN A 43 3.21 2.88 10.22
C ASN A 43 1.69 2.89 10.26
N GLU A 44 1.04 3.06 9.13
CA GLU A 44 -0.42 3.03 9.05
C GLU A 44 -0.96 1.64 9.41
N PHE A 45 -0.34 0.59 8.89
CA PHE A 45 -0.68 -0.79 9.22
C PHE A 45 -0.57 -1.04 10.71
N THR A 46 0.56 -0.62 11.32
CA THR A 46 0.79 -0.78 12.76
C THR A 46 -0.32 -0.11 13.57
N ASN A 47 -0.65 1.12 13.22
CA ASN A 47 -1.66 1.89 13.93
C ASN A 47 -3.04 1.22 13.86
N VAL A 48 -3.43 0.74 12.68
CA VAL A 48 -4.71 0.04 12.50
C VAL A 48 -4.74 -1.27 13.28
N CYS A 49 -3.66 -2.05 13.22
CA CYS A 49 -3.58 -3.32 13.93
C CYS A 49 -3.74 -3.13 15.45
N LEU A 50 -3.08 -2.12 16.01
CA LEU A 50 -3.18 -1.85 17.44
C LEU A 50 -4.54 -1.31 17.84
N LYS A 51 -5.10 -0.37 17.08
CA LYS A 51 -6.31 0.35 17.46
C LYS A 51 -7.59 -0.33 17.03
N LYS A 52 -7.67 -0.81 15.79
CA LYS A 52 -8.91 -1.40 15.25
C LYS A 52 -8.96 -2.90 15.42
N LEU A 53 -7.89 -3.59 15.10
CA LEU A 53 -7.85 -5.05 15.20
C LEU A 53 -7.51 -5.52 16.61
N LYS A 54 -7.11 -4.60 17.48
CA LYS A 54 -6.84 -4.89 18.90
C LYS A 54 -5.74 -5.94 19.10
N LEU A 55 -4.78 -6.00 18.19
CA LEU A 55 -3.63 -6.89 18.32
C LEU A 55 -2.64 -6.29 19.31
N ASN A 56 -1.88 -7.16 19.99
CA ASN A 56 -0.83 -6.70 20.88
C ASN A 56 0.45 -6.40 20.10
N ALA A 57 1.38 -5.69 20.73
CA ALA A 57 2.63 -5.28 20.09
C ALA A 57 3.45 -6.47 19.57
N THR A 58 3.44 -7.58 20.29
CA THR A 58 4.18 -8.79 19.89
C THR A 58 3.65 -9.35 18.58
N ASP A 59 2.32 -9.46 18.46
CA ASP A 59 1.68 -9.96 17.23
C ASP A 59 1.92 -9.03 16.06
N VAL A 60 1.86 -7.71 16.30
CA VAL A 60 2.13 -6.73 15.24
C VAL A 60 3.58 -6.82 14.78
N SER A 61 4.52 -6.97 15.71
CA SER A 61 5.95 -7.14 15.37
C SER A 61 6.15 -8.38 14.50
N THR A 62 5.49 -9.48 14.85
CA THR A 62 5.58 -10.71 14.05
C THR A 62 5.05 -10.49 12.64
N ALA A 63 3.91 -9.82 12.50
CA ALA A 63 3.34 -9.51 11.19
C ALA A 63 4.28 -8.64 10.36
N ILE A 64 4.86 -7.60 10.96
CA ILE A 64 5.80 -6.73 10.26
C ILE A 64 7.02 -7.51 9.77
N LEU A 65 7.54 -8.41 10.59
CA LEU A 65 8.69 -9.24 10.20
C LEU A 65 8.34 -10.17 9.04
N GLU A 66 7.15 -10.78 9.06
CA GLU A 66 6.68 -11.61 7.95
C GLU A 66 6.59 -10.81 6.67
N ILE A 67 5.99 -9.63 6.73
CA ILE A 67 5.84 -8.74 5.58
C ILE A 67 7.22 -8.35 5.04
N SER A 68 8.14 -7.95 5.93
CA SER A 68 9.46 -7.45 5.52
C SER A 68 10.35 -8.52 4.89
N ARG A 69 10.05 -9.80 5.15
CA ARG A 69 10.77 -10.91 4.52
C ARG A 69 10.23 -11.20 3.12
N ALA A 70 8.98 -10.86 2.86
CA ALA A 70 8.30 -11.15 1.60
C ALA A 70 8.42 -10.01 0.60
N ILE A 71 8.44 -8.76 1.07
CA ILE A 71 8.39 -7.59 0.20
C ILE A 71 9.43 -6.56 0.60
N GLU A 72 9.81 -5.73 -0.35
CA GLU A 72 10.75 -4.65 -0.13
C GLU A 72 10.07 -3.50 0.61
N VAL A 73 10.67 -3.05 1.72
CA VAL A 73 10.18 -1.89 2.47
C VAL A 73 11.14 -0.74 2.22
N ILE A 74 10.62 0.35 1.65
CA ILE A 74 11.44 1.49 1.25
C ILE A 74 11.10 2.74 2.05
N GLY A 75 12.05 3.69 2.09
CA GLY A 75 11.82 5.00 2.65
C GLY A 75 11.48 6.00 1.55
N PHE A 76 11.40 7.25 1.94
CA PHE A 76 11.22 8.35 1.00
C PHE A 76 11.92 9.60 1.55
N SER A 77 12.17 10.57 0.66
CA SER A 77 12.91 11.77 0.98
C SER A 77 11.99 12.99 1.09
N LEU A 78 12.57 14.12 1.48
CA LEU A 78 11.85 15.39 1.46
C LEU A 78 11.34 15.72 0.05
N LYS A 79 12.10 15.37 -0.99
CA LYS A 79 11.69 15.56 -2.37
C LYS A 79 10.40 14.81 -2.69
N THR A 80 10.25 13.60 -2.17
CA THR A 80 9.04 12.80 -2.33
C THR A 80 7.84 13.52 -1.72
N GLN A 81 8.02 14.11 -0.53
CA GLN A 81 6.94 14.84 0.14
C GLN A 81 6.53 16.09 -0.63
N LEU A 82 7.49 16.81 -1.18
CA LEU A 82 7.18 17.99 -1.99
C LEU A 82 6.43 17.61 -3.27
N HIS A 83 6.81 16.50 -3.91
CA HIS A 83 6.08 15.99 -5.06
C HIS A 83 4.65 15.57 -4.68
N ALA A 84 4.49 14.97 -3.51
CA ALA A 84 3.16 14.59 -3.00
C ALA A 84 2.25 15.81 -2.84
N LEU A 85 2.78 16.94 -2.39
CA LEU A 85 2.00 18.17 -2.30
C LEU A 85 1.49 18.63 -3.66
N GLN A 86 2.33 18.54 -4.69
CA GLN A 86 1.92 18.87 -6.07
C GLN A 86 0.83 17.94 -6.55
N LEU A 87 0.97 16.64 -6.30
CA LEU A 87 -0.04 15.65 -6.68
C LEU A 87 -1.37 15.89 -5.98
N SER A 88 -1.34 16.23 -4.69
CA SER A 88 -2.56 16.49 -3.93
C SER A 88 -3.29 17.72 -4.47
N GLN A 89 -2.55 18.74 -4.91
CA GLN A 89 -3.11 19.96 -5.50
C GLN A 89 -3.73 19.67 -6.87
N ASN A 90 -3.08 18.84 -7.67
CA ASN A 90 -3.50 18.60 -9.06
C ASN A 90 -4.62 17.56 -9.17
N HIS A 91 -4.75 16.65 -8.22
CA HIS A 91 -5.62 15.46 -8.34
C HIS A 91 -6.61 15.29 -7.20
N SER A 92 -6.73 16.21 -6.30
CA SER A 92 -7.68 16.14 -5.17
C SER A 92 -7.44 14.94 -4.23
N PHE A 93 -6.22 14.47 -4.13
CA PHE A 93 -5.86 13.43 -3.14
C PHE A 93 -5.58 14.07 -1.78
N SER A 94 -5.83 13.31 -0.69
CA SER A 94 -5.28 13.67 0.61
C SER A 94 -3.76 13.62 0.52
N PHE A 95 -3.07 14.33 1.44
CA PHE A 95 -1.60 14.32 1.42
C PHE A 95 -1.03 12.91 1.58
N TYR A 96 -1.58 12.11 2.49
CA TYR A 96 -1.05 10.76 2.73
C TYR A 96 -1.27 9.83 1.54
N ASP A 97 -2.41 9.94 0.85
CA ASP A 97 -2.64 9.21 -0.39
C ASP A 97 -1.66 9.66 -1.47
N ALA A 98 -1.47 10.97 -1.59
CA ALA A 98 -0.52 11.53 -2.56
C ALA A 98 0.92 11.08 -2.25
N LEU A 99 1.27 10.92 -0.98
CA LEU A 99 2.60 10.46 -0.58
C LEU A 99 2.84 9.00 -1.00
N ILE A 100 1.84 8.16 -0.86
CA ILE A 100 1.90 6.78 -1.36
C ILE A 100 2.09 6.77 -2.88
N ILE A 101 1.31 7.57 -3.59
CA ILE A 101 1.41 7.68 -5.06
C ILE A 101 2.80 8.19 -5.47
N SER A 102 3.29 9.23 -4.82
CA SER A 102 4.61 9.79 -5.10
C SER A 102 5.72 8.77 -4.90
N THR A 103 5.64 7.99 -3.82
CA THR A 103 6.62 6.96 -3.52
C THR A 103 6.59 5.85 -4.58
N ALA A 104 5.39 5.43 -5.01
CA ALA A 104 5.24 4.44 -6.07
C ALA A 104 5.83 4.94 -7.40
N LEU A 105 5.58 6.19 -7.76
CA LEU A 105 6.12 6.80 -8.97
C LEU A 105 7.65 6.85 -8.94
N GLU A 106 8.23 7.25 -7.83
CA GLU A 106 9.69 7.35 -7.71
C GLU A 106 10.38 6.00 -7.84
N ASN A 107 9.68 4.93 -7.50
CA ASN A 107 10.23 3.58 -7.58
C ASN A 107 9.81 2.86 -8.85
N ASN A 108 9.26 3.60 -9.81
CA ASN A 108 8.90 3.10 -11.14
C ASN A 108 7.94 1.91 -11.10
N CYS A 109 7.04 1.90 -10.12
CA CYS A 109 5.98 0.90 -10.06
C CYS A 109 4.90 1.26 -11.07
N PRO A 110 4.56 0.38 -12.01
CA PRO A 110 3.48 0.68 -12.96
C PRO A 110 2.08 0.52 -12.35
N ILE A 111 1.97 -0.18 -11.24
CA ILE A 111 0.68 -0.45 -10.59
C ILE A 111 0.77 -0.14 -9.10
N LEU A 112 -0.27 0.54 -8.60
CA LEU A 112 -0.54 0.72 -7.18
C LEU A 112 -1.86 0.01 -6.88
N TYR A 113 -1.82 -1.03 -6.06
CA TYR A 113 -3.04 -1.70 -5.60
C TYR A 113 -3.61 -0.97 -4.39
N SER A 114 -4.85 -0.52 -4.51
CA SER A 114 -5.55 0.19 -3.43
C SER A 114 -7.05 -0.01 -3.57
N GLU A 115 -7.73 -0.23 -2.46
CA GLU A 115 -9.19 -0.27 -2.45
C GLU A 115 -9.81 1.13 -2.34
N ASP A 116 -9.12 2.03 -1.65
CA ASP A 116 -9.68 3.35 -1.29
C ASP A 116 -9.56 4.38 -2.40
N LEU A 117 -8.65 4.21 -3.36
CA LEU A 117 -8.46 5.13 -4.47
C LEU A 117 -9.28 4.69 -5.67
N GLN A 118 -9.42 5.58 -6.64
CA GLN A 118 -10.26 5.33 -7.81
C GLN A 118 -9.65 4.24 -8.71
N HIS A 119 -10.39 3.16 -8.89
CA HIS A 119 -9.99 2.04 -9.75
C HIS A 119 -9.79 2.51 -11.19
N ASN A 120 -8.70 2.05 -11.81
CA ASN A 120 -8.27 2.36 -13.19
C ASN A 120 -7.84 3.81 -13.41
N GLN A 121 -7.65 4.59 -12.35
CA GLN A 121 -7.09 5.93 -12.51
C GLN A 121 -5.62 5.84 -12.92
N GLN A 122 -5.23 6.67 -13.89
CA GLN A 122 -3.86 6.74 -14.35
C GLN A 122 -3.23 8.05 -13.89
N ILE A 123 -2.01 7.96 -13.34
CA ILE A 123 -1.26 9.13 -12.88
C ILE A 123 -0.02 9.30 -13.75
N ASP A 124 0.14 10.50 -14.34
CA ASP A 124 1.31 10.89 -15.15
C ASP A 124 1.64 9.89 -16.26
N HIS A 125 0.65 9.16 -16.77
CA HIS A 125 0.81 8.13 -17.81
C HIS A 125 1.81 7.02 -17.41
N ARG A 126 2.15 6.89 -16.15
CA ARG A 126 3.15 5.93 -15.64
C ARG A 126 2.63 4.97 -14.59
N LEU A 127 1.59 5.36 -13.86
CA LEU A 127 1.08 4.58 -12.74
C LEU A 127 -0.41 4.36 -12.90
N PHE A 128 -0.85 3.09 -12.84
CA PHE A 128 -2.26 2.73 -12.78
C PHE A 128 -2.63 2.37 -11.36
N ILE A 129 -3.74 2.92 -10.88
CA ILE A 129 -4.33 2.55 -9.59
C ILE A 129 -5.34 1.44 -9.88
N VAL A 130 -5.18 0.32 -9.20
CA VAL A 130 -6.02 -0.88 -9.40
C VAL A 130 -6.59 -1.32 -8.07
N ASN A 131 -7.92 -1.47 -8.02
CA ASN A 131 -8.57 -2.12 -6.89
C ASN A 131 -8.55 -3.63 -7.15
N PRO A 132 -7.77 -4.41 -6.40
CA PRO A 132 -7.62 -5.84 -6.68
C PRO A 132 -8.86 -6.66 -6.27
N PHE A 133 -9.81 -6.03 -5.60
CA PHE A 133 -11.02 -6.68 -5.10
C PHE A 133 -12.23 -6.49 -6.01
N VAL A 134 -12.06 -5.76 -7.10
CA VAL A 134 -13.09 -5.60 -8.12
C VAL A 134 -12.93 -6.74 -9.13
N TYR A 135 -13.99 -7.50 -9.34
CA TYR A 135 -14.00 -8.64 -10.26
C TYR A 135 -14.88 -8.32 -11.47
N GLY A 136 -14.34 -8.60 -12.64
CA GLY A 136 -15.08 -8.37 -13.86
C GLY A 136 -14.39 -7.57 -14.89
#